data_a0a5ff4ca0ac66b96ec1be2acf01f162
#
_entry.id   a0a5ff4ca0ac66b96ec1be2acf01f162
#
_cell.length_a   1.000
_cell.length_b   1.000
_cell.length_c   1.000
_cell.angle_alpha   90.00
_cell.angle_beta   90.00
_cell.angle_gamma   90.00
#
_symmetry.space_group_name_H-M   'P 1'
#
loop_
_entity.id
_entity.type
_entity.pdbx_description
1 polymer ?
#
loop_
_entity_poly.entity_id
_entity_poly.type
_entity_poly.pdbx_seq_one_letter_code
_entity_poly.pdbx_strand_id
1 'polypeptide(L)'
;MKAKLWYLAILGVILFSSCEKLEGTLPTDAGKSPTIEAPTPTPIESGSTGVPADATVIELGTGSGDLIIDGKTLKVANNAFIKIHDGTYSSITIQNILASPLKPTYIKNNNGQVRITGVLQTDNISNVIIAGDNVNGLAYGFSFENISFRAIKLNGLMTGVTIKSMSFKNVADYVIAGEKSNGNDFAYKGTSETRTEGFKVLNCLFENAGNISFGGNLNKDTGEDSGLFKDVEIAYNIFKNSPTVGSLASFTNVQDYNIHNNVVDNVNSNNNNHNGLFFMQGNGKFHDNKLTNYQGNSIRMWLYSRGSTPVTNEIYNNICYNTRKYGAFELQAFDRNMYPGKSTYANAKVYNNTAGKMNTSNDFEGQILDLYNTGGSLEYYNNLGFDLNSKKSVGNMINNMSDTKISTQTNNVYKPAQTDAVKDLITFVSKVTGTGAAGQ
;
A
#
# COMPACT_ATOMS: atom_id res chain seq x y z
N MET A 1 35.41 35.04 -33.30
CA MET A 1 35.24 33.60 -33.09
C MET A 1 34.19 33.42 -31.99
N LYS A 2 32.98 32.97 -32.36
CA LYS A 2 31.86 32.75 -31.44
C LYS A 2 31.77 31.25 -31.15
N ALA A 3 32.05 30.83 -29.92
CA ALA A 3 31.85 29.44 -29.47
C ALA A 3 30.35 29.28 -29.05
N LYS A 4 29.64 28.38 -29.71
CA LYS A 4 28.30 27.96 -29.33
C LYS A 4 28.42 26.85 -28.28
N LEU A 5 27.94 27.13 -27.05
CA LEU A 5 27.73 26.09 -26.05
C LEU A 5 26.40 25.38 -26.38
N TRP A 6 26.51 24.06 -26.55
CA TRP A 6 25.36 23.16 -26.63
C TRP A 6 25.00 22.70 -25.21
N TYR A 7 23.81 23.02 -24.73
CA TYR A 7 23.23 22.40 -23.54
C TYR A 7 22.63 21.04 -23.92
N LEU A 8 23.24 19.96 -23.47
CA LEU A 8 22.62 18.64 -23.47
C LEU A 8 21.63 18.57 -22.30
N ALA A 9 20.35 18.54 -22.59
CA ALA A 9 19.33 18.14 -21.65
C ALA A 9 19.41 16.62 -21.44
N ILE A 10 19.89 16.17 -20.29
CA ILE A 10 19.85 14.76 -19.91
C ILE A 10 18.46 14.51 -19.33
N LEU A 11 17.62 13.93 -20.19
CA LEU A 11 16.36 13.32 -19.79
C LEU A 11 16.69 12.01 -19.03
N GLY A 12 16.55 12.02 -17.72
CA GLY A 12 16.73 10.82 -16.90
C GLY A 12 15.59 9.83 -17.11
N VAL A 13 15.70 9.04 -18.14
CA VAL A 13 14.87 7.82 -18.30
C VAL A 13 15.42 6.79 -17.32
N ILE A 14 14.66 6.47 -16.29
CA ILE A 14 14.94 5.31 -15.44
C ILE A 14 14.60 4.08 -16.27
N LEU A 15 15.61 3.58 -16.98
CA LEU A 15 15.56 2.28 -17.64
C LEU A 15 15.64 1.21 -16.54
N PHE A 16 14.57 0.47 -16.35
CA PHE A 16 14.64 -0.84 -15.71
C PHE A 16 15.44 -1.76 -16.62
N SER A 17 16.75 -1.89 -16.34
CA SER A 17 17.56 -2.87 -17.02
C SER A 17 17.09 -4.27 -16.63
N SER A 18 16.56 -5.00 -17.60
CA SER A 18 16.39 -6.44 -17.52
C SER A 18 17.75 -7.09 -17.31
N CYS A 19 17.96 -7.73 -16.17
CA CYS A 19 19.15 -8.49 -15.88
C CYS A 19 19.02 -9.89 -16.47
N GLU A 20 20.06 -10.32 -17.17
CA GLU A 20 20.19 -11.61 -17.82
C GLU A 20 19.99 -12.81 -16.88
N LYS A 21 19.45 -13.89 -17.45
CA LYS A 21 19.33 -15.22 -16.84
C LYS A 21 20.69 -15.75 -16.40
N LEU A 22 20.84 -15.98 -15.11
CA LEU A 22 21.77 -16.94 -14.57
C LEU A 22 20.98 -18.19 -14.15
N GLU A 23 21.09 -19.25 -14.95
CA GLU A 23 20.55 -20.56 -14.62
C GLU A 23 21.38 -21.18 -13.50
N GLY A 24 20.95 -21.03 -12.26
CA GLY A 24 21.40 -21.80 -11.13
C GLY A 24 20.34 -22.84 -10.75
N THR A 25 20.68 -24.11 -10.85
CA THR A 25 19.83 -25.22 -10.39
C THR A 25 19.50 -25.05 -8.90
N LEU A 26 18.21 -24.91 -8.61
CA LEU A 26 17.69 -24.85 -7.23
C LEU A 26 17.84 -26.20 -6.53
N PRO A 27 18.20 -26.24 -5.25
CA PRO A 27 18.09 -27.45 -4.45
C PRO A 27 16.61 -27.81 -4.29
N THR A 28 16.25 -29.01 -4.72
CA THR A 28 14.92 -29.59 -4.52
C THR A 28 14.85 -30.20 -3.12
N ASP A 29 14.68 -29.39 -2.10
CA ASP A 29 14.09 -29.83 -0.82
C ASP A 29 13.64 -28.62 0.01
N ALA A 30 12.57 -27.97 -0.43
CA ALA A 30 11.82 -27.08 0.44
C ALA A 30 10.71 -27.91 1.08
N GLY A 31 10.95 -28.34 2.31
CA GLY A 31 9.91 -28.92 3.15
C GLY A 31 8.67 -28.03 3.06
N LYS A 32 7.52 -28.62 2.69
CA LYS A 32 6.25 -27.91 2.58
C LYS A 32 6.01 -27.14 3.87
N SER A 33 6.18 -25.83 3.82
CA SER A 33 5.71 -24.94 4.88
C SER A 33 4.20 -25.19 5.04
N PRO A 34 3.66 -25.28 6.26
CA PRO A 34 2.25 -25.48 6.45
C PRO A 34 1.52 -24.36 5.69
N THR A 35 0.57 -24.76 4.83
CA THR A 35 -0.32 -23.83 4.15
C THR A 35 -1.17 -23.21 5.25
N ILE A 36 -0.81 -22.01 5.69
CA ILE A 36 -1.63 -21.23 6.61
C ILE A 36 -2.77 -20.75 5.74
N GLU A 37 -3.98 -21.28 5.95
CA GLU A 37 -5.17 -20.69 5.35
C GLU A 37 -5.20 -19.23 5.78
N ALA A 38 -5.25 -18.32 4.80
CA ALA A 38 -5.40 -16.91 5.09
C ALA A 38 -6.65 -16.75 5.97
N PRO A 39 -6.57 -16.06 7.12
CA PRO A 39 -7.74 -15.85 7.93
C PRO A 39 -8.82 -15.23 7.06
N THR A 40 -10.02 -15.78 7.14
CA THR A 40 -11.20 -15.16 6.54
C THR A 40 -11.25 -13.73 7.06
N PRO A 41 -11.26 -12.71 6.19
CA PRO A 41 -11.29 -11.34 6.67
C PRO A 41 -12.48 -11.22 7.62
N THR A 42 -12.20 -10.79 8.86
CA THR A 42 -13.29 -10.40 9.76
C THR A 42 -14.02 -9.29 9.02
N PRO A 43 -15.31 -9.46 8.69
CA PRO A 43 -16.02 -8.42 8.00
C PRO A 43 -15.87 -7.16 8.86
N ILE A 44 -15.30 -6.10 8.29
CA ILE A 44 -15.52 -4.77 8.88
C ILE A 44 -17.03 -4.71 9.07
N GLU A 45 -17.47 -4.33 10.25
CA GLU A 45 -18.89 -4.08 10.45
C GLU A 45 -19.40 -3.39 9.21
N SER A 46 -20.24 -4.07 8.45
CA SER A 46 -20.79 -3.56 7.22
C SER A 46 -21.52 -2.29 7.61
N GLY A 47 -20.85 -1.16 7.49
CA GLY A 47 -21.53 0.11 7.61
C GLY A 47 -22.71 -0.03 6.68
N SER A 48 -23.88 0.00 7.23
CA SER A 48 -25.17 -0.45 6.68
C SER A 48 -25.13 -0.71 5.17
N THR A 49 -25.32 -1.95 4.73
CA THR A 49 -25.58 -2.30 3.31
C THR A 49 -26.83 -1.59 2.80
N GLY A 50 -27.53 -0.87 3.68
CA GLY A 50 -28.74 -0.13 3.40
C GLY A 50 -28.51 1.12 2.56
N VAL A 51 -29.37 1.34 1.60
CA VAL A 51 -29.52 2.62 0.92
C VAL A 51 -29.85 3.68 1.97
N PRO A 52 -29.12 4.80 2.06
CA PRO A 52 -29.48 5.89 2.97
C PRO A 52 -30.93 6.33 2.72
N ALA A 53 -31.68 6.60 3.77
CA ALA A 53 -33.13 6.87 3.67
C ALA A 53 -33.49 8.04 2.75
N ASP A 54 -32.60 9.00 2.60
CA ASP A 54 -32.74 10.19 1.74
C ASP A 54 -31.98 10.08 0.43
N ALA A 55 -31.44 8.89 0.08
CA ALA A 55 -30.66 8.72 -1.14
C ALA A 55 -31.54 8.63 -2.39
N THR A 56 -31.09 9.27 -3.46
CA THR A 56 -31.65 9.03 -4.79
C THR A 56 -31.07 7.75 -5.37
N VAL A 57 -31.92 6.74 -5.59
CA VAL A 57 -31.50 5.46 -6.16
C VAL A 57 -31.56 5.53 -7.68
N ILE A 58 -30.48 5.13 -8.35
CA ILE A 58 -30.35 5.06 -9.81
C ILE A 58 -29.87 3.66 -10.17
N GLU A 59 -30.59 2.92 -10.99
CA GLU A 59 -30.18 1.61 -11.47
C GLU A 59 -29.66 1.71 -12.91
N LEU A 60 -28.47 1.17 -13.18
CA LEU A 60 -27.78 1.32 -14.46
C LEU A 60 -27.17 0.01 -14.95
N GLY A 61 -26.95 -0.02 -16.25
CA GLY A 61 -26.31 -1.14 -16.94
C GLY A 61 -27.30 -2.21 -17.40
N THR A 62 -26.88 -2.99 -18.37
CA THR A 62 -27.67 -4.09 -18.96
C THR A 62 -27.05 -5.47 -18.67
N GLY A 63 -26.00 -5.49 -17.84
CA GLY A 63 -25.24 -6.72 -17.54
C GLY A 63 -24.20 -7.08 -18.60
N SER A 64 -23.94 -6.21 -19.59
CA SER A 64 -22.94 -6.47 -20.63
C SER A 64 -22.49 -5.19 -21.35
N GLY A 65 -21.39 -5.30 -22.13
CA GLY A 65 -20.85 -4.22 -22.95
C GLY A 65 -20.12 -3.15 -22.15
N ASP A 66 -20.11 -1.93 -22.67
CA ASP A 66 -19.51 -0.78 -22.01
C ASP A 66 -20.58 -0.01 -21.22
N LEU A 67 -20.21 0.43 -20.01
CA LEU A 67 -21.09 1.25 -19.17
C LEU A 67 -20.47 2.61 -18.91
N ILE A 68 -21.19 3.68 -19.22
CA ILE A 68 -20.80 5.05 -18.90
C ILE A 68 -21.75 5.61 -17.83
N ILE A 69 -21.18 6.01 -16.71
CA ILE A 69 -21.86 6.66 -15.59
C ILE A 69 -21.37 8.13 -15.59
N ASP A 70 -22.12 9.01 -16.21
CA ASP A 70 -21.79 10.43 -16.29
C ASP A 70 -22.73 11.24 -15.39
N GLY A 71 -22.14 11.78 -14.31
CA GLY A 71 -22.89 12.56 -13.33
C GLY A 71 -23.61 13.77 -13.89
N LYS A 72 -23.09 14.39 -14.96
CA LYS A 72 -23.76 15.51 -15.63
C LYS A 72 -25.01 15.04 -16.39
N THR A 73 -24.90 13.96 -17.15
CA THR A 73 -26.02 13.41 -17.91
C THR A 73 -27.12 12.87 -17.00
N LEU A 74 -26.71 12.15 -15.94
CA LEU A 74 -27.62 11.56 -14.97
C LEU A 74 -28.15 12.57 -13.94
N LYS A 75 -27.60 13.79 -13.94
CA LYS A 75 -27.90 14.82 -12.92
C LYS A 75 -27.74 14.30 -11.50
N VAL A 76 -26.64 13.55 -11.28
CA VAL A 76 -26.35 12.93 -9.98
C VAL A 76 -26.19 14.01 -8.93
N ALA A 77 -27.09 13.99 -7.96
CA ALA A 77 -27.03 14.86 -6.79
C ALA A 77 -26.14 14.23 -5.70
N ASN A 78 -25.82 15.03 -4.67
CA ASN A 78 -25.25 14.51 -3.45
C ASN A 78 -26.16 13.38 -2.88
N ASN A 79 -25.53 12.38 -2.24
CA ASN A 79 -26.23 11.25 -1.65
C ASN A 79 -26.95 10.34 -2.69
N ALA A 80 -26.41 10.23 -3.89
CA ALA A 80 -26.94 9.27 -4.87
C ALA A 80 -26.45 7.86 -4.54
N PHE A 81 -27.31 6.88 -4.79
CA PHE A 81 -27.01 5.47 -4.66
C PHE A 81 -27.19 4.78 -6.03
N ILE A 82 -26.09 4.62 -6.74
CA ILE A 82 -26.07 4.06 -8.09
C ILE A 82 -25.86 2.55 -7.98
N LYS A 83 -26.79 1.76 -8.46
CA LYS A 83 -26.72 0.30 -8.53
C LYS A 83 -26.38 -0.14 -9.95
N ILE A 84 -25.33 -0.91 -10.11
CA ILE A 84 -24.96 -1.50 -11.40
C ILE A 84 -25.53 -2.92 -11.46
N HIS A 85 -26.34 -3.20 -12.48
CA HIS A 85 -26.84 -4.55 -12.72
C HIS A 85 -25.68 -5.53 -12.88
N ASP A 86 -25.83 -6.71 -12.29
CA ASP A 86 -24.86 -7.80 -12.39
C ASP A 86 -24.67 -8.29 -13.84
N GLY A 87 -23.51 -8.85 -14.10
CA GLY A 87 -23.13 -9.31 -15.42
C GLY A 87 -21.66 -9.08 -15.75
N THR A 88 -21.33 -9.11 -17.05
CA THR A 88 -19.94 -8.98 -17.53
C THR A 88 -19.81 -7.79 -18.46
N TYR A 89 -19.12 -6.78 -17.99
CA TYR A 89 -18.85 -5.53 -18.73
C TYR A 89 -17.47 -5.54 -19.37
N SER A 90 -17.36 -5.01 -20.57
CA SER A 90 -16.06 -4.78 -21.24
C SER A 90 -15.32 -3.65 -20.59
N SER A 91 -16.00 -2.56 -20.23
CA SER A 91 -15.45 -1.45 -19.48
C SER A 91 -16.53 -0.71 -18.67
N ILE A 92 -16.07 0.00 -17.61
CA ILE A 92 -16.94 0.94 -16.88
C ILE A 92 -16.23 2.28 -16.79
N THR A 93 -16.88 3.34 -17.24
CA THR A 93 -16.39 4.73 -17.10
C THR A 93 -17.28 5.48 -16.12
N ILE A 94 -16.69 6.06 -15.08
CA ILE A 94 -17.37 6.88 -14.08
C ILE A 94 -16.81 8.29 -14.16
N GLN A 95 -17.63 9.27 -14.45
CA GLN A 95 -17.13 10.62 -14.65
C GLN A 95 -18.07 11.71 -14.15
N ASN A 96 -17.50 12.89 -13.87
CA ASN A 96 -18.25 14.09 -13.51
C ASN A 96 -19.22 13.91 -12.31
N ILE A 97 -18.79 13.18 -11.29
CA ILE A 97 -19.55 13.03 -10.04
C ILE A 97 -18.82 13.75 -8.93
N LEU A 98 -19.36 14.87 -8.52
CA LEU A 98 -18.77 15.73 -7.48
C LEU A 98 -19.73 15.79 -6.28
N ALA A 99 -19.56 14.83 -5.36
CA ALA A 99 -20.37 14.74 -4.15
C ALA A 99 -19.70 15.47 -2.97
N SER A 100 -20.47 15.67 -1.91
CA SER A 100 -20.00 16.25 -0.65
C SER A 100 -19.39 15.16 0.25
N PRO A 101 -18.38 15.45 1.07
CA PRO A 101 -17.86 14.51 2.05
C PRO A 101 -18.91 14.00 3.04
N LEU A 102 -19.89 14.84 3.39
CA LEU A 102 -20.98 14.50 4.30
C LEU A 102 -22.10 13.69 3.63
N LYS A 103 -22.18 13.72 2.31
CA LYS A 103 -23.19 13.02 1.49
C LYS A 103 -22.53 12.45 0.24
N PRO A 104 -21.70 11.39 0.39
CA PRO A 104 -21.00 10.78 -0.75
C PRO A 104 -21.98 10.10 -1.70
N THR A 105 -21.54 9.93 -2.93
CA THR A 105 -22.22 9.08 -3.91
C THR A 105 -21.71 7.64 -3.78
N TYR A 106 -22.64 6.71 -3.69
CA TYR A 106 -22.34 5.28 -3.67
C TYR A 106 -22.55 4.67 -5.05
N ILE A 107 -21.58 3.87 -5.52
CA ILE A 107 -21.68 3.07 -6.73
C ILE A 107 -21.48 1.62 -6.33
N LYS A 108 -22.53 0.81 -6.42
CA LYS A 108 -22.52 -0.55 -5.91
C LYS A 108 -23.07 -1.55 -6.94
N ASN A 109 -22.70 -2.82 -6.77
CA ASN A 109 -23.37 -3.92 -7.46
C ASN A 109 -24.84 -4.01 -7.02
N ASN A 110 -25.74 -4.45 -7.90
CA ASN A 110 -27.17 -4.56 -7.57
C ASN A 110 -27.50 -5.95 -6.96
N ASN A 111 -27.78 -6.93 -7.78
CA ASN A 111 -28.29 -8.23 -7.31
C ASN A 111 -27.23 -9.35 -7.31
N GLY A 112 -26.10 -9.13 -7.94
CA GLY A 112 -25.01 -10.10 -8.05
C GLY A 112 -23.67 -9.45 -8.32
N GLN A 113 -22.76 -10.23 -8.89
CA GLN A 113 -21.40 -9.77 -9.17
C GLN A 113 -21.32 -9.01 -10.49
N VAL A 114 -20.67 -7.87 -10.47
CA VAL A 114 -20.26 -7.08 -11.64
C VAL A 114 -18.84 -7.50 -12.02
N ARG A 115 -18.69 -8.20 -13.14
CA ARG A 115 -17.39 -8.59 -13.69
C ARG A 115 -16.94 -7.59 -14.72
N ILE A 116 -15.67 -7.24 -14.69
CA ILE A 116 -15.08 -6.29 -15.65
C ILE A 116 -13.89 -6.99 -16.33
N THR A 117 -13.97 -7.14 -17.64
CA THR A 117 -12.95 -7.83 -18.44
C THR A 117 -11.90 -6.89 -19.04
N GLY A 118 -12.12 -5.59 -18.95
CA GLY A 118 -11.18 -4.55 -19.34
C GLY A 118 -10.88 -3.62 -18.15
N VAL A 119 -11.19 -2.34 -18.29
CA VAL A 119 -10.85 -1.31 -17.32
C VAL A 119 -12.08 -0.66 -16.68
N LEU A 120 -12.00 -0.40 -15.37
CA LEU A 120 -12.80 0.63 -14.74
C LEU A 120 -11.99 1.92 -14.71
N GLN A 121 -12.47 2.97 -15.36
CA GLN A 121 -11.79 4.26 -15.33
C GLN A 121 -12.68 5.34 -14.72
N THR A 122 -12.04 6.29 -14.05
CA THR A 122 -12.73 7.46 -13.52
C THR A 122 -12.15 8.73 -14.12
N ASP A 123 -12.95 9.78 -14.18
CA ASP A 123 -12.49 11.12 -14.53
C ASP A 123 -13.30 12.18 -13.78
N ASN A 124 -12.61 13.04 -13.03
CA ASN A 124 -13.23 14.11 -12.25
C ASN A 124 -14.35 13.63 -11.32
N ILE A 125 -13.99 12.78 -10.36
CA ILE A 125 -14.92 12.35 -9.31
C ILE A 125 -14.40 12.80 -7.92
N SER A 126 -15.32 13.13 -7.03
CA SER A 126 -14.98 13.41 -5.63
C SER A 126 -16.05 12.85 -4.68
N ASN A 127 -15.59 12.34 -3.54
CA ASN A 127 -16.42 11.74 -2.51
C ASN A 127 -17.34 10.64 -3.06
N VAL A 128 -16.74 9.71 -3.79
CA VAL A 128 -17.41 8.57 -4.43
C VAL A 128 -16.92 7.27 -3.80
N ILE A 129 -17.83 6.44 -3.37
CA ILE A 129 -17.57 5.12 -2.80
C ILE A 129 -17.98 4.06 -3.81
N ILE A 130 -16.98 3.41 -4.43
CA ILE A 130 -17.19 2.30 -5.39
C ILE A 130 -17.01 1.00 -4.60
N ALA A 131 -18.09 0.31 -4.28
CA ALA A 131 -18.06 -0.80 -3.33
C ALA A 131 -18.87 -2.01 -3.77
N GLY A 132 -18.25 -3.19 -3.71
CA GLY A 132 -18.89 -4.47 -4.02
C GLY A 132 -19.51 -5.18 -2.81
N ASP A 133 -20.12 -4.47 -1.89
CA ASP A 133 -20.65 -5.00 -0.64
C ASP A 133 -22.17 -4.88 -0.49
N ASN A 134 -22.89 -4.80 -1.61
CA ASN A 134 -24.34 -4.60 -1.57
C ASN A 134 -25.16 -5.90 -1.46
N VAL A 135 -24.57 -7.06 -1.71
CA VAL A 135 -25.26 -8.35 -1.72
C VAL A 135 -24.74 -9.24 -0.60
N ASN A 136 -25.63 -9.67 0.30
CA ASN A 136 -25.28 -10.59 1.38
C ASN A 136 -24.71 -11.91 0.84
N GLY A 137 -23.66 -12.38 1.49
CA GLY A 137 -22.96 -13.61 1.09
C GLY A 137 -22.00 -13.46 -0.09
N LEU A 138 -21.91 -12.27 -0.70
CA LEU A 138 -20.95 -11.97 -1.75
C LEU A 138 -19.82 -11.09 -1.21
N ALA A 139 -18.66 -11.68 -0.98
CA ALA A 139 -17.51 -10.97 -0.39
C ALA A 139 -16.97 -9.84 -1.30
N TYR A 140 -17.04 -10.04 -2.62
CA TYR A 140 -16.52 -9.12 -3.63
C TYR A 140 -17.54 -8.95 -4.74
N GLY A 141 -18.28 -7.86 -4.73
CA GLY A 141 -19.33 -7.56 -5.73
C GLY A 141 -18.79 -7.07 -7.05
N PHE A 142 -17.54 -6.57 -7.09
CA PHE A 142 -16.82 -6.28 -8.32
C PHE A 142 -15.66 -7.25 -8.49
N SER A 143 -15.45 -7.77 -9.70
CA SER A 143 -14.33 -8.65 -10.00
C SER A 143 -13.64 -8.29 -11.32
N PHE A 144 -12.31 -8.41 -11.29
CA PHE A 144 -11.41 -8.25 -12.42
C PHE A 144 -10.58 -9.51 -12.55
N GLU A 145 -10.61 -10.17 -13.69
CA GLU A 145 -9.86 -11.41 -13.93
C GLU A 145 -9.16 -11.38 -15.28
N ASN A 146 -7.89 -11.79 -15.29
CA ASN A 146 -7.06 -11.89 -16.49
C ASN A 146 -6.95 -10.56 -17.27
N ILE A 147 -6.67 -9.49 -16.54
CA ILE A 147 -6.51 -8.16 -17.11
C ILE A 147 -5.07 -7.99 -17.60
N SER A 148 -4.91 -7.72 -18.90
CA SER A 148 -3.60 -7.59 -19.53
C SER A 148 -2.89 -6.27 -19.25
N PHE A 149 -3.60 -5.27 -18.73
CA PHE A 149 -3.07 -3.96 -18.38
C PHE A 149 -3.59 -3.55 -16.99
N ARG A 150 -4.13 -2.37 -16.80
CA ARG A 150 -4.62 -1.86 -15.50
C ARG A 150 -6.09 -2.24 -15.27
N ALA A 151 -6.42 -2.63 -14.06
CA ALA A 151 -7.82 -2.93 -13.72
C ALA A 151 -8.61 -1.65 -13.41
N ILE A 152 -8.04 -0.74 -12.61
CA ILE A 152 -8.66 0.55 -12.29
C ILE A 152 -7.69 1.68 -12.67
N LYS A 153 -8.20 2.63 -13.45
CA LYS A 153 -7.48 3.83 -13.86
C LYS A 153 -8.19 5.07 -13.34
N LEU A 154 -7.54 5.82 -12.46
CA LEU A 154 -8.08 7.04 -11.88
C LEU A 154 -7.45 8.26 -12.57
N ASN A 155 -8.26 9.16 -13.08
CA ASN A 155 -7.81 10.38 -13.73
C ASN A 155 -8.52 11.60 -13.14
N GLY A 156 -7.84 12.72 -13.23
CA GLY A 156 -8.38 14.00 -12.82
C GLY A 156 -8.62 14.08 -11.30
N LEU A 157 -9.70 14.70 -10.91
CA LEU A 157 -10.10 14.82 -9.52
C LEU A 157 -10.45 13.44 -8.94
N MET A 158 -9.90 13.11 -7.77
CA MET A 158 -10.14 11.83 -7.09
C MET A 158 -10.12 11.96 -5.56
N THR A 159 -10.41 13.12 -5.02
CA THR A 159 -10.50 13.36 -3.57
C THR A 159 -11.69 12.62 -2.96
N GLY A 160 -11.49 11.96 -1.82
CA GLY A 160 -12.53 11.21 -1.11
C GLY A 160 -13.01 9.95 -1.83
N VAL A 161 -12.19 9.41 -2.74
CA VAL A 161 -12.54 8.17 -3.46
C VAL A 161 -12.21 6.96 -2.62
N THR A 162 -13.19 6.06 -2.47
CA THR A 162 -13.04 4.76 -1.82
C THR A 162 -13.28 3.63 -2.80
N ILE A 163 -12.34 2.70 -2.87
CA ILE A 163 -12.44 1.43 -3.59
C ILE A 163 -12.57 0.33 -2.54
N LYS A 164 -13.67 -0.43 -2.56
CA LYS A 164 -13.97 -1.38 -1.51
C LYS A 164 -14.60 -2.67 -2.03
N SER A 165 -14.27 -3.80 -1.37
CA SER A 165 -14.88 -5.11 -1.61
C SER A 165 -14.83 -5.53 -3.08
N MET A 166 -13.63 -5.48 -3.66
CA MET A 166 -13.34 -5.89 -5.02
C MET A 166 -12.31 -7.01 -5.06
N SER A 167 -12.40 -7.89 -6.05
CA SER A 167 -11.39 -8.92 -6.31
C SER A 167 -10.63 -8.65 -7.60
N PHE A 168 -9.31 -8.75 -7.51
CA PHE A 168 -8.38 -8.61 -8.62
C PHE A 168 -7.56 -9.89 -8.74
N LYS A 169 -7.69 -10.59 -9.86
CA LYS A 169 -6.98 -11.84 -10.13
C LYS A 169 -6.28 -11.80 -11.48
N ASN A 170 -5.00 -12.17 -11.49
CA ASN A 170 -4.19 -12.19 -12.72
C ASN A 170 -4.21 -10.84 -13.45
N VAL A 171 -3.81 -9.78 -12.80
CA VAL A 171 -3.64 -8.45 -13.40
C VAL A 171 -2.16 -8.23 -13.73
N ALA A 172 -1.83 -7.99 -15.00
CA ALA A 172 -0.45 -8.02 -15.49
C ALA A 172 0.33 -6.73 -15.21
N ASP A 173 -0.33 -5.58 -15.01
CA ASP A 173 0.27 -4.28 -14.70
C ASP A 173 -0.25 -3.78 -13.35
N TYR A 174 -0.22 -2.48 -13.12
CA TYR A 174 -0.76 -1.89 -11.89
C TYR A 174 -2.26 -2.16 -11.76
N VAL A 175 -2.67 -2.66 -10.62
CA VAL A 175 -4.10 -2.95 -10.40
C VAL A 175 -4.89 -1.66 -10.29
N ILE A 176 -4.41 -0.71 -9.49
CA ILE A 176 -5.02 0.61 -9.31
C ILE A 176 -3.94 1.65 -9.55
N ALA A 177 -4.15 2.52 -10.52
CA ALA A 177 -3.17 3.54 -10.87
C ALA A 177 -3.84 4.89 -11.15
N GLY A 178 -3.13 5.97 -10.78
CA GLY A 178 -3.52 7.34 -11.08
C GLY A 178 -2.58 7.98 -12.09
N GLU A 179 -3.15 8.70 -13.03
CA GLU A 179 -2.38 9.49 -14.01
C GLU A 179 -2.23 10.94 -13.54
N LYS A 180 -3.23 11.46 -12.82
CA LYS A 180 -3.30 12.84 -12.35
C LYS A 180 -3.95 12.89 -10.97
N SER A 181 -3.60 13.88 -10.18
CA SER A 181 -4.30 14.21 -8.95
C SER A 181 -5.00 15.56 -9.09
N ASN A 182 -6.21 15.67 -8.54
CA ASN A 182 -7.03 16.88 -8.54
C ASN A 182 -7.14 17.60 -9.90
N GLY A 183 -7.13 16.86 -11.01
CA GLY A 183 -7.35 17.40 -12.35
C GLY A 183 -6.16 18.11 -12.98
N ASN A 184 -5.09 18.33 -12.26
CA ASN A 184 -3.87 18.94 -12.76
C ASN A 184 -2.78 17.90 -12.90
N ASP A 185 -1.86 18.04 -13.80
CA ASP A 185 -0.74 17.13 -14.09
C ASP A 185 0.17 16.83 -12.88
N PHE A 186 -0.45 16.33 -11.80
CA PHE A 186 0.12 16.13 -10.46
C PHE A 186 0.61 17.42 -9.80
N ALA A 187 0.15 18.59 -10.22
CA ALA A 187 0.62 19.84 -9.67
C ALA A 187 0.04 20.09 -8.28
N TYR A 188 0.91 20.38 -7.33
CA TYR A 188 0.55 20.86 -5.99
C TYR A 188 1.36 22.11 -5.67
N LYS A 189 0.67 23.20 -5.38
CA LYS A 189 1.30 24.48 -5.05
C LYS A 189 1.09 24.92 -3.60
N GLY A 190 0.88 23.97 -2.71
CA GLY A 190 0.68 24.25 -1.28
C GLY A 190 -0.76 24.52 -0.88
N THR A 191 -1.72 24.41 -1.79
CA THR A 191 -3.14 24.61 -1.50
C THR A 191 -3.89 23.28 -1.44
N SER A 192 -5.00 23.23 -0.70
CA SER A 192 -5.83 22.01 -0.58
C SER A 192 -6.47 21.60 -1.90
N GLU A 193 -6.70 22.53 -2.82
CA GLU A 193 -7.36 22.27 -4.10
C GLU A 193 -6.51 21.47 -5.07
N THR A 194 -5.19 21.47 -4.87
CA THR A 194 -4.24 20.82 -5.78
C THR A 194 -3.72 19.48 -5.28
N ARG A 195 -4.20 18.98 -4.14
CA ARG A 195 -3.84 17.67 -3.60
C ARG A 195 -5.03 16.71 -3.58
N THR A 196 -4.77 15.43 -3.61
CA THR A 196 -5.77 14.39 -3.41
C THR A 196 -5.86 14.05 -1.93
N GLU A 197 -7.04 14.12 -1.33
CA GLU A 197 -7.27 13.78 0.08
C GLU A 197 -8.24 12.61 0.22
N GLY A 198 -8.01 11.76 1.24
CA GLY A 198 -8.96 10.75 1.67
C GLY A 198 -9.16 9.59 0.68
N PHE A 199 -8.10 9.23 -0.09
CA PHE A 199 -8.16 8.06 -0.97
C PHE A 199 -8.07 6.77 -0.16
N LYS A 200 -8.96 5.81 -0.42
CA LYS A 200 -9.03 4.57 0.36
C LYS A 200 -9.14 3.31 -0.52
N VAL A 201 -8.43 2.24 -0.12
CA VAL A 201 -8.56 0.89 -0.68
C VAL A 201 -8.82 -0.09 0.47
N LEU A 202 -10.03 -0.63 0.53
CA LEU A 202 -10.52 -1.35 1.70
C LEU A 202 -11.11 -2.72 1.32
N ASN A 203 -10.81 -3.74 2.11
CA ASN A 203 -11.46 -5.05 2.02
C ASN A 203 -11.43 -5.67 0.61
N CYS A 204 -10.31 -5.52 -0.10
CA CYS A 204 -10.10 -6.04 -1.45
C CYS A 204 -9.21 -7.29 -1.44
N LEU A 205 -9.39 -8.14 -2.45
CA LEU A 205 -8.54 -9.29 -2.72
C LEU A 205 -7.64 -9.01 -3.93
N PHE A 206 -6.34 -9.20 -3.73
CA PHE A 206 -5.32 -9.16 -4.78
C PHE A 206 -4.66 -10.55 -4.87
N GLU A 207 -4.89 -11.27 -5.93
CA GLU A 207 -4.34 -12.61 -6.15
C GLU A 207 -3.63 -12.69 -7.50
N ASN A 208 -2.34 -13.00 -7.49
CA ASN A 208 -1.47 -12.85 -8.66
C ASN A 208 -1.66 -11.46 -9.30
N ALA A 209 -1.64 -10.44 -8.47
CA ALA A 209 -1.95 -9.06 -8.80
C ALA A 209 -1.31 -8.13 -7.76
N GLY A 210 -0.97 -6.95 -8.14
CA GLY A 210 -0.43 -5.86 -7.35
C GLY A 210 -0.13 -4.78 -8.38
N ASN A 211 -0.05 -3.69 -8.15
CA ASN A 211 0.39 -2.65 -7.34
C ASN A 211 -0.69 -1.54 -7.31
N ILE A 212 -0.89 -0.93 -6.18
CA ILE A 212 -1.61 0.33 -6.05
C ILE A 212 -0.56 1.43 -6.26
N SER A 213 -0.55 2.09 -7.42
CA SER A 213 0.57 2.95 -7.79
C SER A 213 0.16 4.38 -8.11
N PHE A 214 0.72 5.31 -7.35
CA PHE A 214 0.53 6.73 -7.58
C PHE A 214 1.88 7.43 -7.57
N GLY A 215 2.23 7.98 -8.73
CA GLY A 215 3.39 8.83 -8.90
C GLY A 215 3.14 10.22 -8.35
N GLY A 216 4.21 10.86 -7.95
CA GLY A 216 4.26 12.25 -7.58
C GLY A 216 5.71 12.64 -7.40
N ASN A 217 6.00 13.92 -7.31
CA ASN A 217 7.36 14.40 -7.19
C ASN A 217 7.45 15.59 -6.25
N LEU A 218 8.51 15.59 -5.48
CA LEU A 218 8.98 16.71 -4.70
C LEU A 218 10.20 17.28 -5.42
N ASN A 219 10.02 18.42 -6.05
CA ASN A 219 11.15 19.11 -6.66
C ASN A 219 11.96 19.79 -5.56
N LYS A 220 13.12 19.21 -5.22
CA LYS A 220 14.01 19.71 -4.17
C LYS A 220 14.62 21.08 -4.47
N ASP A 221 14.71 21.46 -5.74
CA ASP A 221 15.38 22.69 -6.17
C ASP A 221 14.43 23.88 -6.16
N THR A 222 13.15 23.66 -6.54
CA THR A 222 12.11 24.69 -6.55
C THR A 222 11.17 24.63 -5.35
N GLY A 223 11.12 23.53 -4.63
CA GLY A 223 10.13 23.29 -3.56
C GLY A 223 8.71 23.03 -4.07
N GLU A 224 8.55 22.82 -5.38
CA GLU A 224 7.26 22.48 -5.96
C GLU A 224 6.95 21.01 -5.74
N ASP A 225 5.68 20.76 -5.48
CA ASP A 225 5.11 19.43 -5.35
C ASP A 225 4.23 19.09 -6.54
N SER A 226 4.22 17.81 -6.89
CA SER A 226 3.24 17.26 -7.84
C SER A 226 2.71 15.93 -7.33
N GLY A 227 1.42 15.68 -7.56
CA GLY A 227 0.78 14.41 -7.20
C GLY A 227 0.76 14.11 -5.71
N LEU A 228 0.57 15.11 -4.85
CA LEU A 228 0.48 14.89 -3.40
C LEU A 228 -0.83 14.19 -3.03
N PHE A 229 -0.71 13.10 -2.31
CA PHE A 229 -1.79 12.43 -1.61
C PHE A 229 -1.74 12.73 -0.11
N LYS A 230 -2.90 12.89 0.52
CA LYS A 230 -3.04 13.05 1.96
C LYS A 230 -4.16 12.17 2.49
N ASP A 231 -4.00 11.66 3.72
CA ASP A 231 -4.99 10.79 4.38
C ASP A 231 -5.35 9.55 3.53
N VAL A 232 -4.31 8.85 3.06
CA VAL A 232 -4.46 7.59 2.32
C VAL A 232 -4.68 6.44 3.29
N GLU A 233 -5.67 5.59 3.04
CA GLU A 233 -5.93 4.40 3.84
C GLU A 233 -5.91 3.14 2.96
N ILE A 234 -5.05 2.17 3.32
CA ILE A 234 -4.99 0.84 2.69
C ILE A 234 -5.17 -0.18 3.80
N ALA A 235 -6.39 -0.75 3.91
CA ALA A 235 -6.70 -1.56 5.06
C ALA A 235 -7.60 -2.76 4.76
N TYR A 236 -7.43 -3.81 5.57
CA TYR A 236 -8.24 -5.04 5.51
C TYR A 236 -8.17 -5.76 4.17
N ASN A 237 -7.12 -5.54 3.38
CA ASN A 237 -6.93 -6.18 2.11
C ASN A 237 -6.18 -7.50 2.26
N ILE A 238 -6.43 -8.42 1.35
CA ILE A 238 -5.70 -9.68 1.21
C ILE A 238 -4.86 -9.61 -0.07
N PHE A 239 -3.55 -9.72 0.07
CA PHE A 239 -2.60 -9.83 -1.04
C PHE A 239 -1.99 -11.22 -0.99
N LYS A 240 -2.20 -12.05 -2.00
CA LYS A 240 -1.71 -13.43 -1.98
C LYS A 240 -1.29 -13.96 -3.35
N ASN A 241 -0.47 -15.01 -3.30
CA ASN A 241 -0.06 -15.78 -4.49
C ASN A 241 0.44 -14.90 -5.65
N SER A 242 1.23 -13.87 -5.30
CA SER A 242 1.82 -12.93 -6.24
C SER A 242 3.37 -13.00 -6.21
N PRO A 243 3.97 -14.16 -6.52
CA PRO A 243 5.39 -14.42 -6.27
C PRO A 243 6.34 -13.55 -7.10
N THR A 244 5.88 -12.94 -8.18
CA THR A 244 6.67 -12.08 -9.07
C THR A 244 6.36 -10.59 -8.91
N VAL A 245 5.35 -10.24 -8.12
CA VAL A 245 4.98 -8.85 -7.87
C VAL A 245 5.97 -8.20 -6.93
N GLY A 246 6.63 -7.14 -7.37
CA GLY A 246 7.69 -6.48 -6.59
C GLY A 246 7.18 -5.55 -5.50
N SER A 247 5.98 -5.01 -5.64
CA SER A 247 5.40 -4.06 -4.69
C SER A 247 3.87 -4.16 -4.72
N LEU A 248 3.24 -3.98 -3.58
CA LEU A 248 1.79 -4.02 -3.40
C LEU A 248 1.16 -2.63 -3.43
N ALA A 249 1.87 -1.65 -2.89
CA ALA A 249 1.49 -0.25 -2.98
C ALA A 249 2.73 0.63 -3.07
N SER A 250 2.68 1.64 -3.92
CA SER A 250 3.75 2.64 -4.05
C SER A 250 3.16 4.04 -4.22
N PHE A 251 3.55 4.94 -3.31
CA PHE A 251 3.20 6.35 -3.34
C PHE A 251 4.48 7.16 -3.21
N THR A 252 4.81 7.91 -4.24
CA THR A 252 6.05 8.69 -4.25
C THR A 252 5.90 10.11 -3.70
N ASN A 253 4.69 10.49 -3.30
CA ASN A 253 4.44 11.77 -2.63
C ASN A 253 3.16 11.68 -1.78
N VAL A 254 3.30 11.37 -0.49
CA VAL A 254 2.16 11.09 0.38
C VAL A 254 2.35 11.62 1.80
N GLN A 255 1.27 12.12 2.41
CA GLN A 255 1.21 12.50 3.82
C GLN A 255 0.09 11.75 4.54
N ASP A 256 0.32 11.50 5.82
CA ASP A 256 -0.68 10.98 6.75
C ASP A 256 -1.33 9.68 6.23
N TYR A 257 -0.51 8.80 5.61
CA TYR A 257 -1.02 7.49 5.19
C TYR A 257 -1.22 6.57 6.40
N ASN A 258 -2.22 5.70 6.29
CA ASN A 258 -2.52 4.67 7.27
C ASN A 258 -2.67 3.31 6.57
N ILE A 259 -1.70 2.41 6.79
CA ILE A 259 -1.68 1.08 6.19
C ILE A 259 -1.82 0.06 7.31
N HIS A 260 -2.97 -0.62 7.39
CA HIS A 260 -3.24 -1.47 8.54
C HIS A 260 -4.15 -2.65 8.26
N ASN A 261 -4.11 -3.65 9.12
CA ASN A 261 -4.95 -4.85 9.07
C ASN A 261 -4.94 -5.56 7.71
N ASN A 262 -3.85 -5.46 6.95
CA ASN A 262 -3.69 -6.19 5.70
C ASN A 262 -3.05 -7.56 5.97
N VAL A 263 -3.48 -8.56 5.20
CA VAL A 263 -2.89 -9.89 5.18
C VAL A 263 -2.13 -10.07 3.88
N VAL A 264 -0.86 -10.43 3.99
CA VAL A 264 0.02 -10.69 2.84
C VAL A 264 0.59 -12.08 2.95
N ASP A 265 0.44 -12.88 1.92
CA ASP A 265 1.03 -14.23 1.87
C ASP A 265 1.51 -14.60 0.47
N ASN A 266 2.71 -15.17 0.39
CA ASN A 266 3.34 -15.62 -0.86
C ASN A 266 3.42 -14.51 -1.92
N VAL A 267 4.09 -13.40 -1.56
CA VAL A 267 4.27 -12.23 -2.42
C VAL A 267 5.76 -11.96 -2.65
N ASN A 268 6.11 -11.59 -3.89
CA ASN A 268 7.48 -11.26 -4.28
C ASN A 268 8.52 -12.37 -4.02
N SER A 269 8.09 -13.59 -3.75
CA SER A 269 8.96 -14.67 -3.31
C SER A 269 9.95 -15.16 -4.35
N ASN A 270 9.74 -14.87 -5.65
CA ASN A 270 10.55 -15.37 -6.76
C ASN A 270 11.50 -14.34 -7.38
N ASN A 271 11.58 -13.11 -6.90
CA ASN A 271 12.54 -12.15 -7.43
C ASN A 271 13.63 -11.79 -6.41
N ASN A 272 14.71 -11.15 -6.89
CA ASN A 272 15.86 -10.79 -6.08
C ASN A 272 15.97 -9.27 -5.83
N ASN A 273 15.00 -8.49 -6.25
CA ASN A 273 15.07 -7.06 -6.13
C ASN A 273 14.90 -6.62 -4.67
N HIS A 274 15.62 -5.59 -4.27
CA HIS A 274 15.42 -4.95 -2.97
C HIS A 274 14.20 -4.04 -3.04
N ASN A 275 13.03 -4.65 -2.91
CA ASN A 275 11.75 -3.94 -2.94
C ASN A 275 11.17 -3.83 -1.53
N GLY A 276 10.44 -2.75 -1.27
CA GLY A 276 9.45 -2.70 -0.20
C GLY A 276 8.11 -3.18 -0.76
N LEU A 277 7.42 -4.07 -0.05
CA LEU A 277 6.06 -4.45 -0.47
C LEU A 277 5.14 -3.23 -0.43
N PHE A 278 5.27 -2.42 0.60
CA PHE A 278 4.70 -1.08 0.65
C PHE A 278 5.85 -0.08 0.54
N PHE A 279 5.83 0.77 -0.47
CA PHE A 279 6.83 1.79 -0.73
C PHE A 279 6.22 3.18 -0.61
N MET A 280 6.54 3.91 0.45
CA MET A 280 5.86 5.15 0.82
C MET A 280 6.86 6.27 1.01
N GLN A 281 6.74 7.33 0.22
CA GLN A 281 7.57 8.54 0.36
C GLN A 281 6.77 9.66 1.02
N GLY A 282 7.06 9.92 2.29
CA GLY A 282 6.38 10.94 3.08
C GLY A 282 6.25 10.56 4.55
N ASN A 283 5.05 10.64 5.09
CA ASN A 283 4.79 10.29 6.49
C ASN A 283 3.48 9.52 6.69
N GLY A 284 3.47 8.67 7.70
CA GLY A 284 2.27 7.90 8.06
C GLY A 284 2.54 6.77 9.03
N LYS A 285 1.63 5.79 9.01
CA LYS A 285 1.62 4.64 9.91
C LYS A 285 1.49 3.32 9.15
N PHE A 286 2.18 2.31 9.67
CA PHE A 286 2.10 0.93 9.22
C PHE A 286 1.89 0.03 10.43
N HIS A 287 0.70 -0.55 10.60
CA HIS A 287 0.39 -1.27 11.83
C HIS A 287 -0.65 -2.39 11.66
N ASP A 288 -0.64 -3.31 12.58
CA ASP A 288 -1.59 -4.43 12.62
C ASP A 288 -1.63 -5.24 11.30
N ASN A 289 -0.54 -5.26 10.53
CA ASN A 289 -0.44 -6.06 9.32
C ASN A 289 0.21 -7.41 9.61
N LYS A 290 -0.22 -8.45 8.89
CA LYS A 290 0.36 -9.78 8.94
C LYS A 290 0.93 -10.17 7.59
N LEU A 291 2.24 -10.35 7.53
CA LEU A 291 2.95 -10.68 6.30
C LEU A 291 3.71 -12.00 6.49
N THR A 292 3.45 -12.95 5.61
CA THR A 292 4.06 -14.30 5.63
C THR A 292 4.57 -14.68 4.25
N ASN A 293 5.66 -15.46 4.20
CA ASN A 293 6.17 -16.08 2.97
C ASN A 293 6.45 -15.06 1.85
N TYR A 294 7.22 -14.04 2.13
CA TYR A 294 7.47 -12.95 1.19
C TYR A 294 8.96 -12.65 1.00
N GLN A 295 9.26 -11.69 0.13
CA GLN A 295 10.61 -11.15 -0.01
C GLN A 295 10.58 -9.63 -0.09
N GLY A 296 11.64 -9.00 0.41
CA GLY A 296 11.76 -7.56 0.57
C GLY A 296 11.39 -7.10 1.97
N ASN A 297 11.54 -5.82 2.23
CA ASN A 297 11.01 -5.23 3.46
C ASN A 297 9.48 -5.15 3.38
N SER A 298 8.77 -5.40 4.47
CA SER A 298 7.31 -5.25 4.52
C SER A 298 6.90 -3.84 4.13
N ILE A 299 7.60 -2.84 4.67
CA ILE A 299 7.49 -1.46 4.23
C ILE A 299 8.88 -0.82 4.13
N ARG A 300 9.06 -0.02 3.10
CA ARG A 300 10.12 0.96 2.99
C ARG A 300 9.51 2.34 3.15
N MET A 301 9.82 2.97 4.26
CA MET A 301 9.42 4.34 4.55
C MET A 301 10.55 5.29 4.16
N TRP A 302 10.34 6.07 3.13
CA TRP A 302 11.19 7.20 2.80
C TRP A 302 10.61 8.44 3.46
N LEU A 303 11.16 8.73 4.63
CA LEU A 303 10.61 9.65 5.61
C LEU A 303 10.88 11.10 5.25
N TYR A 304 9.87 11.92 5.31
CA TYR A 304 10.06 13.35 5.40
C TYR A 304 8.84 14.04 6.03
N SER A 305 9.06 15.23 6.56
CA SER A 305 8.05 16.09 7.15
C SER A 305 7.77 17.29 6.26
N ARG A 306 6.50 17.64 6.11
CA ARG A 306 6.11 18.95 5.56
C ARG A 306 5.88 19.90 6.71
N GLY A 307 6.39 21.12 6.59
CA GLY A 307 6.23 22.15 7.61
C GLY A 307 7.47 22.37 8.46
N SER A 308 7.29 23.10 9.55
CA SER A 308 8.39 23.58 10.41
C SER A 308 8.78 22.61 11.52
N THR A 309 7.96 21.60 11.79
CA THR A 309 8.20 20.62 12.87
C THR A 309 8.25 19.20 12.31
N PRO A 310 9.16 18.34 12.82
CA PRO A 310 9.20 16.94 12.45
C PRO A 310 7.90 16.22 12.80
N VAL A 311 7.36 15.44 11.84
CA VAL A 311 6.28 14.48 12.10
C VAL A 311 6.86 13.17 12.62
N THR A 312 6.05 12.37 13.30
CA THR A 312 6.43 11.03 13.77
C THR A 312 5.77 9.98 12.89
N ASN A 313 6.59 9.13 12.30
CA ASN A 313 6.13 7.93 11.58
C ASN A 313 6.08 6.75 12.55
N GLU A 314 5.12 5.86 12.38
CA GLU A 314 4.93 4.74 13.29
C GLU A 314 4.85 3.40 12.58
N ILE A 315 5.61 2.41 13.07
CA ILE A 315 5.54 1.00 12.66
C ILE A 315 5.27 0.17 13.92
N TYR A 316 4.07 -0.38 14.06
CA TYR A 316 3.75 -1.12 15.28
C TYR A 316 2.77 -2.25 15.07
N ASN A 317 2.83 -3.21 15.99
CA ASN A 317 1.91 -4.35 16.06
C ASN A 317 1.83 -5.16 14.76
N ASN A 318 2.93 -5.22 13.99
CA ASN A 318 2.98 -6.01 12.76
C ASN A 318 3.59 -7.38 13.02
N ILE A 319 3.17 -8.37 12.26
CA ILE A 319 3.75 -9.71 12.19
C ILE A 319 4.43 -9.87 10.84
N CYS A 320 5.73 -10.17 10.86
CA CYS A 320 6.56 -10.40 9.68
C CYS A 320 7.24 -11.77 9.81
N TYR A 321 6.90 -12.71 8.94
CA TYR A 321 7.40 -14.06 9.07
C TYR A 321 7.80 -14.70 7.74
N ASN A 322 8.92 -15.43 7.76
CA ASN A 322 9.43 -16.22 6.65
C ASN A 322 9.75 -15.37 5.42
N THR A 323 10.67 -14.40 5.59
CA THR A 323 11.20 -13.66 4.44
C THR A 323 12.34 -14.42 3.79
N ARG A 324 12.36 -14.42 2.46
CA ARG A 324 13.49 -14.99 1.74
C ARG A 324 14.74 -14.11 1.86
N LYS A 325 14.60 -12.79 1.85
CA LYS A 325 15.70 -11.83 1.83
C LYS A 325 15.29 -10.52 2.53
N TYR A 326 16.22 -9.84 3.13
CA TYR A 326 16.11 -8.57 3.84
C TYR A 326 15.43 -8.63 5.21
N GLY A 327 15.46 -7.51 5.92
CA GLY A 327 14.80 -7.29 7.21
C GLY A 327 13.30 -7.05 7.09
N ALA A 328 12.63 -6.90 8.24
CA ALA A 328 11.19 -6.69 8.24
C ALA A 328 10.81 -5.29 7.74
N PHE A 329 11.50 -4.25 8.20
CA PHE A 329 11.18 -2.86 7.90
C PHE A 329 12.41 -2.07 7.46
N GLU A 330 12.22 -1.04 6.65
CA GLU A 330 13.26 -0.10 6.28
C GLU A 330 12.83 1.34 6.54
N LEU A 331 13.70 2.11 7.20
CA LEU A 331 13.56 3.54 7.40
C LEU A 331 14.71 4.27 6.70
N GLN A 332 14.36 5.21 5.83
CA GLN A 332 15.30 6.08 5.15
C GLN A 332 14.74 7.50 5.09
N ALA A 333 15.46 8.47 5.57
CA ALA A 333 15.09 9.87 5.38
C ALA A 333 15.47 10.35 3.99
N PHE A 334 14.72 11.28 3.45
CA PHE A 334 15.24 12.12 2.38
C PHE A 334 16.35 13.01 2.94
N ASP A 335 17.55 12.80 2.49
CA ASP A 335 18.71 13.61 2.82
C ASP A 335 18.70 14.91 2.00
N ARG A 336 17.59 15.68 2.08
CA ARG A 336 17.45 16.89 1.26
C ARG A 336 16.52 17.89 1.93
N ASN A 337 16.93 19.13 1.89
CA ASN A 337 16.07 20.24 2.22
C ASN A 337 15.12 20.51 1.03
N MET A 338 13.95 19.90 1.06
CA MET A 338 12.98 19.95 -0.05
C MET A 338 12.16 21.24 -0.05
N TYR A 339 12.09 21.89 1.10
CA TYR A 339 11.38 23.17 1.26
C TYR A 339 12.32 24.16 1.93
N PRO A 340 12.81 25.19 1.25
CA PRO A 340 13.63 26.20 1.87
C PRO A 340 12.97 26.77 3.13
N GLY A 341 13.71 26.75 4.23
CA GLY A 341 13.23 27.24 5.53
C GLY A 341 12.24 26.33 6.27
N LYS A 342 11.98 25.10 5.78
CA LYS A 342 11.14 24.10 6.45
C LYS A 342 11.92 22.84 6.78
N SER A 343 11.56 22.18 7.88
CA SER A 343 12.16 20.91 8.26
C SER A 343 11.68 19.81 7.32
N THR A 344 12.63 19.03 6.81
CA THR A 344 12.36 17.77 6.11
C THR A 344 12.59 16.56 7.01
N TYR A 345 13.07 16.77 8.24
CA TYR A 345 13.31 15.71 9.21
C TYR A 345 12.01 15.08 9.67
N ALA A 346 12.08 13.80 9.97
CA ALA A 346 10.99 13.05 10.57
C ALA A 346 11.51 12.23 11.74
N ASN A 347 10.67 12.05 12.74
CA ASN A 347 10.91 11.10 13.81
C ASN A 347 10.25 9.77 13.45
N ALA A 348 10.69 8.69 14.10
CA ALA A 348 10.11 7.37 13.91
C ALA A 348 9.91 6.65 15.24
N LYS A 349 8.86 5.83 15.32
CA LYS A 349 8.64 4.85 16.39
C LYS A 349 8.44 3.47 15.76
N VAL A 350 9.19 2.49 16.24
CA VAL A 350 9.07 1.09 15.81
C VAL A 350 8.90 0.24 17.06
N TYR A 351 7.70 -0.28 17.29
CA TYR A 351 7.38 -0.91 18.56
C TYR A 351 6.34 -2.02 18.45
N ASN A 352 6.36 -2.93 19.41
CA ASN A 352 5.41 -4.05 19.52
C ASN A 352 5.31 -4.89 18.22
N ASN A 353 6.39 -5.01 17.43
CA ASN A 353 6.38 -5.85 16.24
C ASN A 353 6.96 -7.23 16.54
N THR A 354 6.46 -8.24 15.84
CA THR A 354 7.03 -9.59 15.84
C THR A 354 7.63 -9.88 14.46
N ALA A 355 8.91 -10.27 14.44
CA ALA A 355 9.56 -10.71 13.21
C ALA A 355 10.28 -12.04 13.43
N GLY A 356 10.06 -13.01 12.53
CA GLY A 356 10.66 -14.32 12.64
C GLY A 356 11.04 -14.94 11.30
N LYS A 357 12.06 -15.81 11.33
CA LYS A 357 12.57 -16.52 10.15
C LYS A 357 12.90 -15.56 9.01
N MET A 358 13.71 -14.55 9.32
CA MET A 358 14.09 -13.51 8.36
C MET A 358 15.31 -13.92 7.54
N ASN A 359 15.36 -13.49 6.26
CA ASN A 359 16.50 -13.68 5.35
C ASN A 359 16.93 -15.15 5.20
N THR A 360 16.00 -16.03 4.85
CA THR A 360 16.24 -17.48 4.73
C THR A 360 17.24 -17.85 3.64
N SER A 361 17.49 -16.97 2.64
CA SER A 361 18.55 -17.14 1.64
C SER A 361 19.96 -16.78 2.14
N ASN A 362 20.07 -16.18 3.33
CA ASN A 362 21.35 -15.81 3.95
C ASN A 362 22.25 -14.90 3.08
N ASP A 363 21.66 -14.06 2.26
CA ASP A 363 22.40 -13.21 1.32
C ASP A 363 22.35 -11.70 1.68
N PHE A 364 21.68 -11.35 2.77
CA PHE A 364 21.61 -10.01 3.32
C PHE A 364 21.55 -10.03 4.86
N GLU A 365 20.97 -9.03 5.50
CA GLU A 365 20.76 -8.94 6.94
C GLU A 365 19.30 -9.19 7.30
N GLY A 366 19.02 -10.19 8.11
CA GLY A 366 17.68 -10.58 8.56
C GLY A 366 17.28 -9.92 9.88
N GLN A 367 17.36 -8.61 9.97
CA GLN A 367 17.00 -7.85 11.16
C GLN A 367 15.53 -7.46 11.18
N ILE A 368 15.01 -6.93 12.29
CA ILE A 368 13.71 -6.30 12.32
C ILE A 368 13.73 -4.99 11.54
N LEU A 369 14.76 -4.18 11.74
CA LEU A 369 14.86 -2.84 11.17
C LEU A 369 16.17 -2.64 10.40
N ASP A 370 16.04 -2.28 9.13
CA ASP A 370 17.09 -1.69 8.33
C ASP A 370 16.98 -0.16 8.47
N LEU A 371 17.93 0.44 9.18
CA LEU A 371 17.94 1.86 9.50
C LEU A 371 19.02 2.57 8.68
N TYR A 372 18.62 3.26 7.63
CA TYR A 372 19.56 4.06 6.83
C TYR A 372 19.73 5.46 7.39
N ASN A 373 18.64 6.15 7.68
CA ASN A 373 18.62 7.47 8.32
C ASN A 373 17.17 7.90 8.52
N THR A 374 16.84 8.52 9.65
CA THR A 374 15.52 9.16 9.83
C THR A 374 15.57 10.67 9.69
N GLY A 375 16.74 11.26 9.75
CA GLY A 375 16.93 12.71 9.85
C GLY A 375 16.54 13.29 11.21
N GLY A 376 15.71 12.60 11.99
CA GLY A 376 15.27 12.95 13.34
C GLY A 376 15.70 11.89 14.36
N SER A 377 14.82 11.55 15.28
CA SER A 377 15.05 10.54 16.32
C SER A 377 14.22 9.27 16.08
N LEU A 378 14.71 8.16 16.64
CA LEU A 378 14.06 6.86 16.65
C LEU A 378 13.72 6.44 18.09
N GLU A 379 12.49 6.04 18.35
CA GLU A 379 12.10 5.23 19.50
C GLU A 379 11.89 3.78 19.03
N TYR A 380 12.60 2.84 19.66
CA TYR A 380 12.59 1.42 19.27
C TYR A 380 12.41 0.55 20.52
N TYR A 381 11.23 -0.05 20.70
CA TYR A 381 10.92 -0.75 21.95
C TYR A 381 9.86 -1.85 21.79
N ASN A 382 9.88 -2.79 22.73
CA ASN A 382 8.93 -3.90 22.83
C ASN A 382 8.86 -4.80 21.57
N ASN A 383 9.88 -4.84 20.75
CA ASN A 383 9.88 -5.70 19.57
C ASN A 383 10.36 -7.11 19.94
N LEU A 384 9.80 -8.11 19.28
CA LEU A 384 10.18 -9.52 19.41
C LEU A 384 10.75 -10.05 18.10
N GLY A 385 11.98 -10.55 18.16
CA GLY A 385 12.62 -11.24 17.05
C GLY A 385 12.92 -12.70 17.37
N PHE A 386 12.82 -13.57 16.38
CA PHE A 386 13.28 -14.95 16.50
C PHE A 386 13.76 -15.51 15.15
N ASP A 387 14.70 -16.47 15.22
CA ASP A 387 15.24 -17.10 14.00
C ASP A 387 15.66 -16.04 12.95
N LEU A 388 16.38 -15.01 13.40
CA LEU A 388 16.88 -13.93 12.55
C LEU A 388 18.21 -14.36 11.94
N ASN A 389 18.26 -14.44 10.62
CA ASN A 389 19.48 -14.80 9.91
C ASN A 389 20.24 -13.52 9.50
N SER A 390 21.16 -13.12 10.35
CA SER A 390 21.99 -11.91 10.16
C SER A 390 23.47 -12.23 10.40
N LYS A 391 24.34 -11.63 9.62
CA LYS A 391 25.80 -11.67 9.80
C LYS A 391 26.29 -10.70 10.88
N LYS A 392 25.44 -9.81 11.32
CA LYS A 392 25.69 -8.85 12.39
C LYS A 392 25.12 -9.35 13.71
N SER A 393 25.41 -8.64 14.79
CA SER A 393 24.79 -8.93 16.08
C SER A 393 23.26 -8.81 15.97
N VAL A 394 22.55 -9.84 16.38
CA VAL A 394 21.08 -9.83 16.44
C VAL A 394 20.52 -9.25 17.74
N GLY A 395 21.37 -8.90 18.69
CA GLY A 395 20.96 -8.53 20.04
C GLY A 395 19.94 -7.38 20.12
N ASN A 396 20.12 -6.33 19.34
CA ASN A 396 19.19 -5.21 19.26
C ASN A 396 18.23 -5.29 18.06
N MET A 397 18.47 -6.24 17.14
CA MET A 397 17.66 -6.48 15.95
C MET A 397 17.56 -5.28 14.99
N ILE A 398 18.56 -4.43 14.98
CA ILE A 398 18.69 -3.27 14.09
C ILE A 398 19.96 -3.42 13.26
N ASN A 399 19.84 -3.32 11.94
CA ASN A 399 20.94 -3.07 11.03
C ASN A 399 21.08 -1.56 10.86
N ASN A 400 21.82 -0.92 11.76
CA ASN A 400 22.01 0.53 11.75
C ASN A 400 23.14 0.91 10.78
N MET A 401 22.80 1.61 9.73
CA MET A 401 23.71 2.10 8.69
C MET A 401 23.85 3.64 8.74
N SER A 402 23.45 4.26 9.84
CA SER A 402 23.36 5.70 9.95
C SER A 402 23.73 6.20 11.36
N ASP A 403 23.86 7.52 11.48
CA ASP A 403 24.04 8.22 12.75
C ASP A 403 22.70 8.64 13.39
N THR A 404 21.60 7.98 13.03
CA THR A 404 20.29 8.29 13.61
C THR A 404 20.33 8.15 15.12
N LYS A 405 19.90 9.19 15.82
CA LYS A 405 19.77 9.19 17.27
C LYS A 405 18.66 8.24 17.70
N ILE A 406 19.02 7.17 18.39
CA ILE A 406 18.05 6.28 19.05
C ILE A 406 17.79 6.87 20.43
N SER A 407 16.63 7.50 20.60
CA SER A 407 16.24 8.15 21.84
C SER A 407 15.70 7.18 22.90
N THR A 408 15.11 6.09 22.45
CA THR A 408 14.60 5.02 23.31
C THR A 408 14.91 3.66 22.68
N GLN A 409 15.54 2.78 23.42
CA GLN A 409 15.82 1.39 23.01
C GLN A 409 15.65 0.47 24.20
N THR A 410 14.42 0.02 24.43
CA THR A 410 14.05 -0.76 25.61
C THR A 410 13.17 -1.96 25.27
N ASN A 411 13.30 -3.02 26.09
CA ASN A 411 12.44 -4.19 26.05
C ASN A 411 12.31 -4.83 24.65
N ASN A 412 13.37 -4.79 23.83
CA ASN A 412 13.45 -5.53 22.58
C ASN A 412 14.08 -6.90 22.86
N VAL A 413 13.42 -7.98 22.48
CA VAL A 413 13.82 -9.33 22.86
C VAL A 413 14.06 -10.19 21.63
N TYR A 414 15.23 -10.81 21.59
CA TYR A 414 15.56 -11.84 20.62
C TYR A 414 15.51 -13.23 21.26
N LYS A 415 14.87 -14.16 20.58
CA LYS A 415 14.87 -15.59 20.90
C LYS A 415 15.41 -16.39 19.73
N PRO A 416 16.45 -17.26 19.93
CA PRO A 416 16.99 -18.05 18.83
C PRO A 416 15.97 -18.99 18.20
N ALA A 417 15.07 -19.55 19.01
CA ALA A 417 14.06 -20.50 18.55
C ALA A 417 12.65 -19.92 18.58
N GLN A 418 11.85 -20.24 17.58
CA GLN A 418 10.44 -19.86 17.48
C GLN A 418 9.63 -20.35 18.69
N THR A 419 9.91 -21.57 19.17
CA THR A 419 9.22 -22.16 20.33
C THR A 419 9.37 -21.38 21.63
N ASP A 420 10.42 -20.56 21.76
CA ASP A 420 10.67 -19.71 22.92
C ASP A 420 10.09 -18.30 22.75
N ALA A 421 9.76 -17.92 21.52
CA ALA A 421 9.29 -16.59 21.15
C ALA A 421 7.76 -16.50 21.13
N VAL A 422 7.10 -17.36 20.38
CA VAL A 422 5.65 -17.29 20.15
C VAL A 422 4.96 -18.61 20.45
N LYS A 423 3.67 -18.56 20.77
CA LYS A 423 2.87 -19.76 21.09
C LYS A 423 2.72 -20.67 19.89
N ASP A 424 2.44 -20.09 18.74
CA ASP A 424 2.23 -20.79 17.48
C ASP A 424 2.48 -19.83 16.29
N LEU A 425 2.52 -20.38 15.07
CA LEU A 425 2.72 -19.63 13.82
C LEU A 425 1.41 -19.24 13.13
N ILE A 426 0.27 -19.42 13.79
CA ILE A 426 -1.03 -18.96 13.31
C ILE A 426 -1.31 -17.59 13.92
N THR A 427 -1.30 -17.50 15.23
CA THR A 427 -1.64 -16.28 15.97
C THR A 427 -0.43 -15.40 16.29
N PHE A 428 0.78 -15.97 16.33
CA PHE A 428 2.04 -15.30 16.74
C PHE A 428 1.98 -14.62 18.11
N VAL A 429 1.12 -15.10 19.00
CA VAL A 429 1.04 -14.57 20.36
C VAL A 429 2.38 -14.75 21.06
N SER A 430 2.96 -13.66 21.55
CA SER A 430 4.25 -13.67 22.23
C SER A 430 4.20 -14.51 23.51
N LYS A 431 5.26 -15.26 23.77
CA LYS A 431 5.55 -15.90 25.05
C LYS A 431 6.34 -14.99 26.01
N VAL A 432 6.80 -13.84 25.49
CA VAL A 432 7.59 -12.87 26.25
C VAL A 432 6.70 -11.69 26.61
N THR A 433 6.41 -11.53 27.89
CA THR A 433 5.52 -10.49 28.38
C THR A 433 5.96 -9.10 27.94
N GLY A 434 5.04 -8.31 27.42
CA GLY A 434 5.23 -6.92 27.03
C GLY A 434 6.05 -6.74 25.74
N THR A 435 6.22 -7.79 24.93
CA THR A 435 6.94 -7.71 23.66
C THR A 435 6.14 -8.34 22.52
N GLY A 436 6.47 -7.91 21.29
CA GLY A 436 5.87 -8.44 20.08
C GLY A 436 4.48 -7.90 19.79
N ALA A 437 3.93 -8.28 18.64
CA ALA A 437 2.58 -7.94 18.24
C ALA A 437 1.55 -8.61 19.17
N ALA A 438 0.45 -7.93 19.43
CA ALA A 438 -0.74 -8.60 19.94
C ALA A 438 -1.17 -9.64 18.90
N GLY A 439 -1.36 -10.88 19.27
CA GLY A 439 -1.65 -11.96 18.32
C GLY A 439 -2.83 -11.63 17.39
N GLN A 440 -2.73 -12.03 16.13
CA GLN A 440 -3.71 -11.75 15.06
C GLN A 440 -4.26 -13.05 14.46
#